data_e6b652ddebdcb9e0cff872d9af1091f8
#
_entry.id   e6b652ddebdcb9e0cff872d9af1091f8
#
_cell.length_a   1.000
_cell.length_b   1.000
_cell.length_c   1.000
_cell.angle_alpha   90.00
_cell.angle_beta   90.00
_cell.angle_gamma   90.00
#
_symmetry.space_group_name_H-M   'P 1'
#
loop_
_entity.id
_entity.type
_entity.pdbx_description
1 polymer ?
#
loop_
_entity_poly.entity_id
_entity_poly.type
_entity_poly.pdbx_seq_one_letter_code
_entity_poly.pdbx_strand_id
1 'polypeptide(L)'
;VAKIIEKERPDALLPTMGGQTGLNTALELEAMGVLDKFNVEMIGAKRAAIEMAEDRKLFREAMDRLGLENPKATIVTAPKNSDGSANLNEGVQIALSALDKIGLPAIIRPAFTLGGTGGGVAYNRADYEHFCRTGMDASPVNQILVDESLLGWKEFEMEVVRDKADNAIIVCAIENVDPMGVHTGDSITVAPALTLTDKE
;
A
#
# COMPACT_ATOMS: atom_id res chain seq x y z
N VAL A 1 6.48 19.31 -15.94
CA VAL A 1 5.09 19.15 -16.43
C VAL A 1 4.39 20.51 -16.48
N ALA A 2 4.45 21.39 -15.45
CA ALA A 2 3.74 22.68 -15.43
C ALA A 2 3.97 23.53 -16.70
N LYS A 3 5.24 23.64 -17.18
CA LYS A 3 5.55 24.35 -18.43
C LYS A 3 4.94 23.72 -19.68
N ILE A 4 4.72 22.40 -19.66
CA ILE A 4 4.06 21.69 -20.75
C ILE A 4 2.57 22.02 -20.76
N ILE A 5 1.93 21.99 -19.58
CA ILE A 5 0.52 22.37 -19.41
C ILE A 5 0.30 23.84 -19.87
N GLU A 6 1.21 24.73 -19.49
CA GLU A 6 1.15 26.13 -19.91
C GLU A 6 1.22 26.31 -21.43
N LYS A 7 2.05 25.49 -22.08
CA LYS A 7 2.25 25.53 -23.54
C LYS A 7 1.13 24.84 -24.31
N GLU A 8 0.82 23.61 -23.94
CA GLU A 8 -0.07 22.74 -24.73
C GLU A 8 -1.56 22.90 -24.35
N ARG A 9 -1.87 23.46 -23.17
CA ARG A 9 -3.24 23.76 -22.71
C ARG A 9 -4.18 22.55 -22.82
N PRO A 10 -3.85 21.41 -22.24
CA PRO A 10 -4.74 20.24 -22.26
C PRO A 10 -6.01 20.54 -21.45
N ASP A 11 -7.12 19.92 -21.82
CA ASP A 11 -8.39 20.02 -21.07
C ASP A 11 -8.37 19.16 -19.81
N ALA A 12 -7.60 18.04 -19.81
CA ALA A 12 -7.58 17.09 -18.73
C ALA A 12 -6.19 16.49 -18.50
N LEU A 13 -5.97 16.00 -17.27
CA LEU A 13 -4.80 15.24 -16.85
C LEU A 13 -5.25 13.88 -16.27
N LEU A 14 -4.74 12.78 -16.82
CA LEU A 14 -4.97 11.42 -16.36
C LEU A 14 -3.73 10.89 -15.60
N PRO A 15 -3.72 10.93 -14.25
CA PRO A 15 -2.54 10.54 -13.46
C PRO A 15 -2.35 9.03 -13.35
N THR A 16 -3.44 8.25 -13.41
CA THR A 16 -3.46 6.82 -13.12
C THR A 16 -2.69 5.94 -14.12
N MET A 17 -2.37 6.46 -15.30
CA MET A 17 -1.59 5.75 -16.32
C MET A 17 -0.08 5.99 -16.22
N GLY A 18 0.38 6.78 -15.26
CA GLY A 18 1.79 7.17 -15.10
C GLY A 18 2.52 6.50 -13.93
N GLY A 19 1.93 5.48 -13.31
CA GLY A 19 2.44 4.86 -12.09
C GLY A 19 2.58 5.86 -10.94
N GLN A 20 3.36 5.52 -9.92
CA GLN A 20 3.56 6.36 -8.74
C GLN A 20 4.10 7.76 -9.09
N THR A 21 4.98 7.85 -10.08
CA THR A 21 5.51 9.15 -10.54
C THR A 21 4.40 10.03 -11.13
N GLY A 22 3.48 9.43 -11.89
CA GLY A 22 2.31 10.14 -12.44
C GLY A 22 1.40 10.67 -11.35
N LEU A 23 1.07 9.82 -10.37
CA LEU A 23 0.23 10.19 -9.22
C LEU A 23 0.85 11.32 -8.40
N ASN A 24 2.11 11.18 -7.99
CA ASN A 24 2.82 12.21 -7.21
C ASN A 24 2.91 13.54 -7.97
N THR A 25 3.25 13.48 -9.26
CA THR A 25 3.36 14.69 -10.09
C THR A 25 2.00 15.41 -10.22
N ALA A 26 0.90 14.66 -10.37
CA ALA A 26 -0.43 15.23 -10.45
C ALA A 26 -0.84 15.95 -9.15
N LEU A 27 -0.58 15.31 -8.00
CA LEU A 27 -0.85 15.90 -6.68
C LEU A 27 -0.02 17.18 -6.44
N GLU A 28 1.25 17.19 -6.85
CA GLU A 28 2.09 18.38 -6.77
C GLU A 28 1.57 19.51 -7.66
N LEU A 29 1.18 19.23 -8.91
CA LEU A 29 0.62 20.22 -9.84
C LEU A 29 -0.65 20.84 -9.31
N GLU A 30 -1.52 20.05 -8.70
CA GLU A 30 -2.74 20.53 -8.05
C GLU A 30 -2.40 21.41 -6.84
N ALA A 31 -1.50 20.95 -5.94
CA ALA A 31 -1.06 21.72 -4.79
C ALA A 31 -0.41 23.05 -5.16
N MET A 32 0.27 23.12 -6.30
CA MET A 32 0.85 24.34 -6.87
C MET A 32 -0.20 25.24 -7.54
N GLY A 33 -1.47 24.85 -7.63
CA GLY A 33 -2.53 25.57 -8.32
C GLY A 33 -2.37 25.63 -9.86
N VAL A 34 -1.52 24.78 -10.42
CA VAL A 34 -1.26 24.77 -11.89
C VAL A 34 -2.48 24.29 -12.65
N LEU A 35 -3.19 23.28 -12.12
CA LEU A 35 -4.36 22.72 -12.78
C LEU A 35 -5.50 23.77 -12.84
N ASP A 36 -5.76 24.45 -11.72
CA ASP A 36 -6.77 25.51 -11.65
C ASP A 36 -6.40 26.69 -12.54
N LYS A 37 -5.14 27.13 -12.52
CA LYS A 37 -4.63 28.24 -13.32
C LYS A 37 -4.88 28.04 -14.81
N PHE A 38 -4.78 26.83 -15.31
CA PHE A 38 -4.91 26.51 -16.72
C PHE A 38 -6.22 25.77 -17.07
N ASN A 39 -7.13 25.64 -16.10
CA ASN A 39 -8.42 24.95 -16.23
C ASN A 39 -8.28 23.50 -16.72
N VAL A 40 -7.34 22.77 -16.12
CA VAL A 40 -7.07 21.37 -16.45
C VAL A 40 -7.81 20.47 -15.45
N GLU A 41 -8.71 19.63 -15.92
CA GLU A 41 -9.43 18.70 -15.07
C GLU A 41 -8.60 17.46 -14.77
N MET A 42 -8.49 17.07 -13.49
CA MET A 42 -7.94 15.77 -13.11
C MET A 42 -9.01 14.69 -13.30
N ILE A 43 -8.80 13.78 -14.26
CA ILE A 43 -9.69 12.67 -14.59
C ILE A 43 -9.10 11.33 -14.14
N GLY A 44 -9.94 10.26 -14.10
CA GLY A 44 -9.56 8.93 -13.61
C GLY A 44 -9.59 8.84 -12.08
N ALA A 45 -8.77 9.62 -11.38
CA ALA A 45 -8.81 9.73 -9.93
C ALA A 45 -8.52 11.17 -9.49
N LYS A 46 -9.26 11.66 -8.50
CA LYS A 46 -9.03 12.96 -7.86
C LYS A 46 -8.13 12.79 -6.64
N ARG A 47 -7.57 13.89 -6.12
CA ARG A 47 -6.70 13.91 -4.93
C ARG A 47 -7.21 13.01 -3.81
N ALA A 48 -8.44 13.21 -3.36
CA ALA A 48 -9.00 12.46 -2.24
C ALA A 48 -9.02 10.93 -2.48
N ALA A 49 -9.26 10.50 -3.71
CA ALA A 49 -9.23 9.08 -4.08
C ALA A 49 -7.79 8.54 -4.11
N ILE A 50 -6.85 9.32 -4.65
CA ILE A 50 -5.43 8.97 -4.68
C ILE A 50 -4.89 8.86 -3.25
N GLU A 51 -5.13 9.86 -2.41
CA GLU A 51 -4.69 9.85 -1.00
C GLU A 51 -5.28 8.67 -0.22
N MET A 52 -6.57 8.38 -0.43
CA MET A 52 -7.23 7.23 0.19
C MET A 52 -6.64 5.89 -0.26
N ALA A 53 -6.27 5.76 -1.52
CA ALA A 53 -5.67 4.53 -2.05
C ALA A 53 -4.21 4.34 -1.61
N GLU A 54 -3.45 5.43 -1.54
CA GLU A 54 -2.01 5.40 -1.26
C GLU A 54 -1.67 5.41 0.24
N ASP A 55 -2.50 6.07 1.06
CA ASP A 55 -2.31 6.10 2.50
C ASP A 55 -2.95 4.85 3.15
N ARG A 56 -2.12 4.02 3.76
CA ARG A 56 -2.53 2.75 4.38
C ARG A 56 -3.57 2.92 5.48
N LYS A 57 -3.51 4.02 6.23
CA LYS A 57 -4.47 4.31 7.29
C LYS A 57 -5.81 4.70 6.70
N LEU A 58 -5.81 5.64 5.75
CA LEU A 58 -7.03 6.09 5.07
C LEU A 58 -7.69 4.94 4.31
N PHE A 59 -6.88 4.10 3.64
CA PHE A 59 -7.38 2.91 2.96
C PHE A 59 -8.07 1.94 3.94
N ARG A 60 -7.40 1.61 5.05
CA ARG A 60 -7.97 0.74 6.08
C ARG A 60 -9.27 1.29 6.64
N GLU A 61 -9.29 2.58 7.01
CA GLU A 61 -10.50 3.24 7.50
C GLU A 61 -11.65 3.20 6.47
N ALA A 62 -11.32 3.28 5.18
CA ALA A 62 -12.31 3.14 4.11
C ALA A 62 -12.84 1.70 4.04
N MET A 63 -11.98 0.69 4.09
CA MET A 63 -12.39 -0.72 4.08
C MET A 63 -13.22 -1.08 5.32
N ASP A 64 -12.81 -0.62 6.50
CA ASP A 64 -13.56 -0.83 7.75
C ASP A 64 -14.98 -0.25 7.66
N ARG A 65 -15.12 0.96 7.08
CA ARG A 65 -16.45 1.58 6.85
C ARG A 65 -17.33 0.77 5.89
N LEU A 66 -16.71 0.08 4.93
CA LEU A 66 -17.40 -0.77 3.96
C LEU A 66 -17.67 -2.18 4.50
N GLY A 67 -17.13 -2.52 5.67
CA GLY A 67 -17.23 -3.87 6.25
C GLY A 67 -16.39 -4.91 5.50
N LEU A 68 -15.34 -4.46 4.79
CA LEU A 68 -14.41 -5.32 4.06
C LEU A 68 -13.22 -5.67 4.95
N GLU A 69 -12.81 -6.94 4.89
CA GLU A 69 -11.66 -7.42 5.66
C GLU A 69 -10.35 -6.93 5.07
N ASN A 70 -9.42 -6.61 5.96
CA ASN A 70 -8.04 -6.29 5.64
C ASN A 70 -7.11 -7.25 6.38
N PRO A 71 -5.92 -7.54 5.86
CA PRO A 71 -4.88 -8.22 6.62
C PRO A 71 -4.62 -7.50 7.94
N LYS A 72 -4.51 -8.26 9.03
CA LYS A 72 -4.18 -7.67 10.32
C LYS A 72 -2.79 -7.05 10.24
N ALA A 73 -2.67 -5.84 10.75
CA ALA A 73 -1.39 -5.14 10.76
C ALA A 73 -1.26 -4.28 12.01
N THR A 74 -0.03 -4.03 12.40
CA THR A 74 0.30 -3.10 13.47
C THR A 74 1.62 -2.39 13.19
N ILE A 75 1.73 -1.16 13.66
CA ILE A 75 2.97 -0.40 13.62
C ILE A 75 3.58 -0.47 15.02
N VAL A 76 4.86 -0.81 15.07
CA VAL A 76 5.64 -0.83 16.32
C VAL A 76 6.82 0.12 16.17
N THR A 77 6.96 1.02 17.12
CA THR A 77 8.10 1.93 17.23
C THR A 77 8.85 1.64 18.52
N ALA A 78 10.15 1.46 18.44
CA ALA A 78 10.96 1.27 19.63
C ALA A 78 10.93 2.54 20.51
N PRO A 79 10.62 2.44 21.81
CA PRO A 79 10.71 3.56 22.72
C PRO A 79 12.14 4.11 22.79
N LYS A 80 12.29 5.34 23.26
CA LYS A 80 13.61 5.94 23.49
C LYS A 80 14.04 5.76 24.93
N ASN A 81 15.33 5.45 25.09
CA ASN A 81 16.00 5.50 26.38
C ASN A 81 16.20 6.96 26.85
N SER A 82 16.62 7.15 28.09
CA SER A 82 16.89 8.48 28.67
C SER A 82 18.02 9.24 27.94
N ASP A 83 18.89 8.55 27.25
CA ASP A 83 19.99 9.12 26.44
C ASP A 83 19.57 9.43 24.99
N GLY A 84 18.29 9.17 24.63
CA GLY A 84 17.75 9.40 23.30
C GLY A 84 17.96 8.24 22.31
N SER A 85 18.71 7.21 22.67
CA SER A 85 18.87 6.00 21.86
C SER A 85 17.57 5.16 21.83
N ALA A 86 17.41 4.32 20.80
CA ALA A 86 16.27 3.41 20.70
C ALA A 86 16.40 2.24 21.70
N ASN A 87 15.34 1.96 22.44
CA ASN A 87 15.22 0.77 23.28
C ASN A 87 14.66 -0.41 22.46
N LEU A 88 15.54 -1.05 21.70
CA LEU A 88 15.14 -2.18 20.83
C LEU A 88 14.59 -3.37 21.62
N ASN A 89 15.06 -3.57 22.86
CA ASN A 89 14.57 -4.68 23.70
C ASN A 89 13.08 -4.46 24.03
N GLU A 90 12.73 -3.28 24.48
CA GLU A 90 11.34 -2.92 24.79
C GLU A 90 10.49 -2.89 23.51
N GLY A 91 11.03 -2.39 22.39
CA GLY A 91 10.38 -2.43 21.08
C GLY A 91 10.02 -3.86 20.67
N VAL A 92 10.92 -4.83 20.86
CA VAL A 92 10.64 -6.24 20.59
C VAL A 92 9.54 -6.78 21.52
N GLN A 93 9.51 -6.41 22.79
CA GLN A 93 8.44 -6.83 23.71
C GLN A 93 7.08 -6.27 23.29
N ILE A 94 7.03 -5.02 22.82
CA ILE A 94 5.82 -4.42 22.25
C ILE A 94 5.38 -5.19 20.99
N ALA A 95 6.32 -5.52 20.10
CA ALA A 95 6.03 -6.32 18.91
C ALA A 95 5.50 -7.72 19.28
N LEU A 96 6.08 -8.36 20.26
CA LEU A 96 5.62 -9.67 20.74
C LEU A 96 4.20 -9.64 21.31
N SER A 97 3.81 -8.57 21.96
CA SER A 97 2.42 -8.41 22.43
C SER A 97 1.39 -8.31 21.29
N ALA A 98 1.83 -7.95 20.09
CA ALA A 98 0.98 -7.92 18.90
C ALA A 98 0.90 -9.29 18.19
N LEU A 99 1.82 -10.21 18.48
CA LEU A 99 1.91 -11.50 17.79
C LEU A 99 0.63 -12.33 17.94
N ASP A 100 0.01 -12.32 19.12
CA ASP A 100 -1.24 -13.06 19.38
C ASP A 100 -2.40 -12.56 18.50
N LYS A 101 -2.33 -11.30 18.08
CA LYS A 101 -3.34 -10.65 17.26
C LYS A 101 -3.08 -10.83 15.76
N ILE A 102 -1.81 -10.74 15.36
CA ILE A 102 -1.36 -10.86 13.97
C ILE A 102 -1.31 -12.31 13.54
N GLY A 103 -0.74 -13.20 14.38
CA GLY A 103 -0.49 -14.60 14.05
C GLY A 103 0.82 -14.80 13.27
N LEU A 104 1.06 -16.05 12.91
CA LEU A 104 2.19 -16.47 12.07
C LEU A 104 1.66 -17.28 10.87
N PRO A 105 2.32 -17.18 9.71
CA PRO A 105 3.46 -16.33 9.39
C PRO A 105 3.13 -14.83 9.44
N ALA A 106 4.13 -13.99 9.77
CA ALA A 106 4.02 -12.55 9.78
C ALA A 106 5.09 -11.90 8.90
N ILE A 107 4.76 -10.80 8.24
CA ILE A 107 5.69 -10.03 7.42
C ILE A 107 6.13 -8.81 8.21
N ILE A 108 7.45 -8.64 8.39
CA ILE A 108 8.02 -7.49 9.06
C ILE A 108 8.67 -6.57 8.02
N ARG A 109 8.25 -5.32 8.00
CA ARG A 109 8.76 -4.30 7.07
C ARG A 109 9.25 -3.09 7.83
N PRO A 110 10.56 -2.78 7.80
CA PRO A 110 11.10 -1.56 8.38
C PRO A 110 10.54 -0.32 7.68
N ALA A 111 10.27 0.73 8.45
CA ALA A 111 9.86 2.01 7.88
C ALA A 111 11.06 2.74 7.26
N PHE A 112 10.84 3.38 6.11
CA PHE A 112 11.83 4.21 5.41
C PHE A 112 13.13 3.49 5.00
N THR A 113 13.09 2.18 4.75
CA THR A 113 14.20 1.42 4.18
C THR A 113 13.95 1.10 2.71
N LEU A 114 15.03 0.90 1.95
CA LEU A 114 14.98 0.51 0.55
C LEU A 114 15.35 -0.97 0.41
N GLY A 115 14.74 -1.65 -0.59
CA GLY A 115 15.13 -3.00 -0.98
C GLY A 115 14.92 -4.09 0.07
N GLY A 116 13.98 -3.90 1.02
CA GLY A 116 13.65 -4.93 2.01
C GLY A 116 14.69 -5.12 3.13
N THR A 117 15.67 -4.21 3.24
CA THR A 117 16.73 -4.28 4.27
C THR A 117 16.15 -4.35 5.67
N GLY A 118 16.53 -5.37 6.44
CA GLY A 118 16.12 -5.58 7.84
C GLY A 118 14.72 -6.18 8.01
N GLY A 119 13.96 -6.37 6.91
CA GLY A 119 12.67 -7.02 6.93
C GLY A 119 12.73 -8.51 6.59
N GLY A 120 11.59 -9.19 6.73
CA GLY A 120 11.47 -10.61 6.37
C GLY A 120 10.12 -11.21 6.73
N VAL A 121 9.98 -12.50 6.40
CA VAL A 121 8.83 -13.31 6.78
C VAL A 121 9.18 -14.20 7.97
N ALA A 122 8.49 -14.01 9.06
CA ALA A 122 8.67 -14.80 10.27
C ALA A 122 7.69 -15.98 10.29
N TYR A 123 8.21 -17.18 10.32
CA TYR A 123 7.41 -18.42 10.38
C TYR A 123 7.27 -18.96 11.81
N ASN A 124 8.10 -18.48 12.72
CA ASN A 124 8.10 -18.84 14.12
C ASN A 124 8.47 -17.64 15.01
N ARG A 125 8.33 -17.80 16.33
CA ARG A 125 8.58 -16.74 17.28
C ARG A 125 10.02 -16.23 17.25
N ALA A 126 11.01 -17.10 17.06
CA ALA A 126 12.41 -16.71 17.03
C ALA A 126 12.73 -15.84 15.81
N ASP A 127 12.22 -16.23 14.62
CA ASP A 127 12.30 -15.40 13.41
C ASP A 127 11.62 -14.04 13.63
N TYR A 128 10.44 -14.05 14.27
CA TYR A 128 9.69 -12.83 14.54
C TYR A 128 10.48 -11.85 15.42
N GLU A 129 11.04 -12.34 16.54
CA GLU A 129 11.89 -11.51 17.41
C GLU A 129 13.13 -10.98 16.68
N HIS A 130 13.76 -11.83 15.87
CA HIS A 130 14.92 -11.46 15.07
C HIS A 130 14.58 -10.33 14.07
N PHE A 131 13.56 -10.53 13.24
CA PHE A 131 13.18 -9.54 12.24
C PHE A 131 12.60 -8.26 12.84
N CYS A 132 11.88 -8.31 13.95
CA CYS A 132 11.44 -7.12 14.67
C CYS A 132 12.64 -6.30 15.16
N ARG A 133 13.65 -6.94 15.73
CA ARG A 133 14.87 -6.27 16.21
C ARG A 133 15.66 -5.65 15.04
N THR A 134 16.01 -6.46 14.04
CA THR A 134 16.80 -6.00 12.89
C THR A 134 16.08 -4.95 12.08
N GLY A 135 14.75 -5.06 11.96
CA GLY A 135 13.92 -4.09 11.28
C GLY A 135 13.87 -2.73 11.99
N MET A 136 13.67 -2.72 13.31
CA MET A 136 13.70 -1.48 14.09
C MET A 136 15.09 -0.82 14.08
N ASP A 137 16.17 -1.63 14.10
CA ASP A 137 17.53 -1.12 14.03
C ASP A 137 17.84 -0.52 12.65
N ALA A 138 17.39 -1.16 11.58
CA ALA A 138 17.58 -0.67 10.20
C ALA A 138 16.75 0.58 9.88
N SER A 139 15.63 0.80 10.57
CA SER A 139 14.75 1.94 10.32
C SER A 139 15.33 3.22 10.93
N PRO A 140 15.47 4.31 10.17
CA PRO A 140 15.96 5.59 10.69
C PRO A 140 15.07 6.21 11.77
N VAL A 141 13.83 5.75 11.89
CA VAL A 141 12.88 6.16 12.94
C VAL A 141 12.59 5.05 13.94
N ASN A 142 13.34 3.93 13.88
CA ASN A 142 13.20 2.75 14.72
C ASN A 142 11.78 2.17 14.76
N GLN A 143 11.15 2.14 13.58
CA GLN A 143 9.77 1.72 13.39
C GLN A 143 9.68 0.58 12.38
N ILE A 144 8.80 -0.38 12.69
CA ILE A 144 8.44 -1.48 11.80
C ILE A 144 6.93 -1.54 11.62
N LEU A 145 6.51 -1.99 10.45
CA LEU A 145 5.17 -2.49 10.19
C LEU A 145 5.20 -4.02 10.27
N VAL A 146 4.28 -4.58 11.01
CA VAL A 146 4.07 -6.03 11.12
C VAL A 146 2.71 -6.34 10.52
N ASP A 147 2.71 -7.16 9.49
CA ASP A 147 1.51 -7.57 8.76
C ASP A 147 1.27 -9.08 8.89
N GLU A 148 0.01 -9.48 8.95
CA GLU A 148 -0.41 -10.86 8.69
C GLU A 148 0.05 -11.29 7.29
N SER A 149 0.63 -12.48 7.19
CA SER A 149 1.09 -12.99 5.90
C SER A 149 -0.05 -13.67 5.14
N LEU A 150 -0.27 -13.22 3.92
CA LEU A 150 -1.19 -13.85 2.97
C LEU A 150 -0.44 -14.68 1.91
N LEU A 151 0.82 -15.06 2.17
CA LEU A 151 1.59 -15.90 1.26
C LEU A 151 0.84 -17.20 0.92
N GLY A 152 0.77 -17.50 -0.38
CA GLY A 152 0.07 -18.68 -0.89
C GLY A 152 -1.44 -18.49 -1.10
N TRP A 153 -2.02 -17.34 -0.77
CA TRP A 153 -3.39 -17.02 -1.12
C TRP A 153 -3.50 -16.79 -2.63
N LYS A 154 -4.69 -16.98 -3.18
CA LYS A 154 -5.01 -16.56 -4.54
C LYS A 154 -5.16 -15.05 -4.59
N GLU A 155 -4.73 -14.45 -5.69
CA GLU A 155 -4.81 -13.02 -5.93
C GLU A 155 -5.70 -12.74 -7.13
N PHE A 156 -6.70 -11.87 -6.93
CA PHE A 156 -7.62 -11.42 -7.97
C PHE A 156 -7.69 -9.91 -7.96
N GLU A 157 -7.84 -9.34 -9.15
CA GLU A 157 -7.99 -7.92 -9.36
C GLU A 157 -9.24 -7.64 -10.19
N MET A 158 -9.80 -6.45 -10.08
CA MET A 158 -10.91 -6.00 -10.90
C MET A 158 -10.59 -4.64 -11.50
N GLU A 159 -10.72 -4.53 -12.81
CA GLU A 159 -10.69 -3.24 -13.49
C GLU A 159 -12.08 -2.62 -13.44
N VAL A 160 -12.18 -1.49 -12.74
CA VAL A 160 -13.45 -0.78 -12.53
C VAL A 160 -13.36 0.61 -13.14
N VAL A 161 -14.33 0.96 -13.97
CA VAL A 161 -14.47 2.30 -14.53
C VAL A 161 -15.76 2.93 -14.02
N ARG A 162 -15.66 4.17 -13.52
CA ARG A 162 -16.78 4.95 -13.02
C ARG A 162 -16.83 6.30 -13.71
N ASP A 163 -17.99 6.69 -14.22
CA ASP A 163 -18.19 7.97 -14.87
C ASP A 163 -18.67 9.07 -13.91
N LYS A 164 -18.81 10.31 -14.42
CA LYS A 164 -19.30 11.45 -13.64
C LYS A 164 -20.79 11.36 -13.25
N ALA A 165 -21.55 10.50 -13.91
CA ALA A 165 -22.97 10.26 -13.62
C ALA A 165 -23.17 9.12 -12.62
N ASP A 166 -22.06 8.62 -12.04
CA ASP A 166 -22.05 7.54 -11.04
C ASP A 166 -22.37 6.16 -11.60
N ASN A 167 -22.26 5.97 -12.92
CA ASN A 167 -22.31 4.64 -13.50
C ASN A 167 -20.97 3.96 -13.29
N ALA A 168 -20.98 2.75 -12.72
CA ALA A 168 -19.79 1.93 -12.51
C ALA A 168 -19.93 0.63 -13.31
N ILE A 169 -18.86 0.26 -14.00
CA ILE A 169 -18.75 -1.03 -14.71
C ILE A 169 -17.48 -1.74 -14.27
N ILE A 170 -17.56 -3.05 -14.15
CA ILE A 170 -16.39 -3.93 -14.06
C ILE A 170 -16.04 -4.31 -15.49
N VAL A 171 -14.88 -3.85 -15.96
CA VAL A 171 -14.41 -4.12 -17.32
C VAL A 171 -14.02 -5.59 -17.45
N CYS A 172 -13.22 -6.07 -16.49
CA CYS A 172 -12.84 -7.48 -16.37
C CYS A 172 -12.41 -7.82 -14.94
N ALA A 173 -12.50 -9.10 -14.60
CA ALA A 173 -11.82 -9.68 -13.46
C ALA A 173 -10.51 -10.30 -13.93
N ILE A 174 -9.45 -10.11 -13.20
CA ILE A 174 -8.09 -10.58 -13.50
C ILE A 174 -7.67 -11.58 -12.43
N GLU A 175 -7.05 -12.66 -12.80
CA GLU A 175 -6.47 -13.65 -11.92
C GLU A 175 -4.95 -13.67 -12.06
N ASN A 176 -4.24 -13.56 -10.94
CA ASN A 176 -2.81 -13.84 -10.88
C ASN A 176 -2.62 -15.34 -10.65
N VAL A 177 -1.98 -16.02 -11.62
CA VAL A 177 -1.78 -17.48 -11.59
C VAL A 177 -0.80 -17.86 -10.48
N ASP A 178 0.20 -17.01 -10.26
CA ASP A 178 1.13 -17.17 -9.16
C ASP A 178 0.47 -16.75 -7.83
N PRO A 179 0.77 -17.44 -6.73
CA PRO A 179 0.16 -17.13 -5.44
C PRO A 179 0.64 -15.77 -4.90
N MET A 180 -0.15 -15.20 -3.99
CA MET A 180 0.21 -13.99 -3.25
C MET A 180 1.63 -14.07 -2.70
N GLY A 181 2.41 -13.00 -2.92
CA GLY A 181 3.84 -12.89 -2.55
C GLY A 181 4.76 -12.80 -3.77
N VAL A 182 4.31 -13.20 -4.95
CA VAL A 182 4.95 -12.85 -6.24
C VAL A 182 4.45 -11.47 -6.62
N HIS A 183 5.36 -10.58 -7.03
CA HIS A 183 4.97 -9.23 -7.45
C HIS A 183 4.07 -9.30 -8.68
N THR A 184 2.98 -8.53 -8.70
CA THR A 184 1.99 -8.52 -9.81
C THR A 184 2.63 -8.30 -11.20
N GLY A 185 3.67 -7.47 -11.28
CA GLY A 185 4.44 -7.25 -12.52
C GLY A 185 5.25 -8.46 -13.00
N ASP A 186 5.48 -9.45 -12.14
CA ASP A 186 6.25 -10.66 -12.42
C ASP A 186 5.38 -11.92 -12.49
N SER A 187 4.09 -11.79 -12.12
CA SER A 187 3.10 -12.89 -12.15
C SER A 187 2.49 -13.04 -13.54
N ILE A 188 2.10 -14.27 -13.87
CA ILE A 188 1.27 -14.55 -15.06
C ILE A 188 -0.17 -14.13 -14.72
N THR A 189 -0.67 -13.15 -15.44
CA THR A 189 -2.04 -12.65 -15.27
C THR A 189 -2.96 -13.16 -16.37
N VAL A 190 -4.19 -13.53 -16.01
CA VAL A 190 -5.21 -14.03 -16.94
C VAL A 190 -6.48 -13.21 -16.79
N ALA A 191 -7.02 -12.73 -17.89
CA ALA A 191 -8.29 -12.02 -17.94
C ALA A 191 -9.21 -12.67 -19.01
N PRO A 192 -10.47 -13.00 -18.69
CA PRO A 192 -11.09 -12.92 -17.37
C PRO A 192 -10.55 -13.96 -16.39
N ALA A 193 -10.79 -13.76 -15.08
CA ALA A 193 -10.48 -14.76 -14.06
C ALA A 193 -11.21 -16.09 -14.38
N LEU A 194 -10.47 -17.20 -14.30
CA LEU A 194 -10.98 -18.52 -14.74
C LEU A 194 -11.38 -19.42 -13.57
N THR A 195 -10.88 -19.15 -12.36
CA THR A 195 -11.06 -20.05 -11.21
C THR A 195 -12.06 -19.50 -10.17
N LEU A 196 -12.66 -18.34 -10.40
CA LEU A 196 -13.79 -17.85 -9.61
C LEU A 196 -15.11 -18.43 -10.12
N THR A 197 -15.98 -18.78 -9.21
CA THR A 197 -17.36 -19.14 -9.51
C THR A 197 -18.25 -17.90 -9.50
N ASP A 198 -19.46 -17.98 -10.08
CA ASP A 198 -20.44 -16.88 -10.08
C ASP A 198 -20.85 -16.44 -8.67
N LYS A 199 -20.56 -17.26 -7.66
CA LYS A 199 -20.89 -16.97 -6.26
C LYS A 199 -19.77 -16.25 -5.53
N GLU A 200 -18.55 -16.45 -5.92
CA GLU A 200 -17.35 -15.80 -5.38
C GLU A 200 -17.14 -14.45 -6.01
#